data_1dda829d9b4ec27d184d49acba0d86ff
#
_entry.id   1dda829d9b4ec27d184d49acba0d86ff
#
_cell.length_a   1.000
_cell.length_b   1.000
_cell.length_c   1.000
_cell.angle_alpha   90.00
_cell.angle_beta   90.00
_cell.angle_gamma   90.00
#
_symmetry.space_group_name_H-M   'P 1'
#
loop_
_entity.id
_entity.type
_entity.pdbx_description
1 polymer ?
#
loop_
_entity_poly.entity_id
_entity_poly.type
_entity_poly.pdbx_seq_one_letter_code
_entity_poly.pdbx_strand_id
1 'polypeptide(L)'
;MLSKYLLVLLWSVSLAGTAAQAPSRPPASGLVLWLDAADASTMTVDAQDRVQYWRDKSGQSNDATADDAALGPKQVANALNGQSVVRFSGVSGFLGKNIRSAKGPVTVFLVSLRPAEANVDPWQRLFSSRPQIAKNDNVLPNFAISLRQTTAYAPTISVLELFDVPIGPYAVGRNVVGKAENFRGDIAEVLVYDRPFASLAERQQAFEYLADKWSIVVPGPAHTWTRVGPLGALPVHTNPNLPLSDQANAGQWTLDTNLSDDFNGTTLDPVRWHVNNAEGNESLGRKPALFKPDNASVKNGNLNIVFRKETLPQKYVKLGFKDYSSAMVRTHSRGLFGYYEARAKPMDSAGSSAFWLAWTGMADNATEIDIFEIGGKTKNAALDRFYNMNAHLWATPQSTEHIADGSTWVSPWRLADSFHIYGFDWQPDTLRWYVDGVLVRESKNSHFFFPMQIVFDSEAMWQWFGVVDDADLPSTFSVDYVKVWQGSR
;
A
#
# COMPACT_ATOMS: atom_id res chain seq x y z
N MET A 1 -33.37 -57.25 34.46
CA MET A 1 -32.95 -55.86 34.31
C MET A 1 -31.84 -55.87 33.28
N LEU A 2 -32.15 -55.58 32.03
CA LEU A 2 -31.19 -55.56 30.91
C LEU A 2 -30.74 -54.14 30.68
N SER A 3 -29.44 -53.90 30.90
CA SER A 3 -28.76 -52.64 30.53
C SER A 3 -28.45 -52.68 29.04
N LYS A 4 -28.99 -51.67 28.31
CA LYS A 4 -28.71 -51.46 26.86
C LYS A 4 -27.48 -50.58 26.76
N TYR A 5 -26.37 -51.14 26.27
CA TYR A 5 -25.24 -50.35 25.82
C TYR A 5 -25.50 -49.78 24.43
N LEU A 6 -25.51 -48.44 24.33
CA LEU A 6 -25.58 -47.73 23.06
C LEU A 6 -24.15 -47.56 22.53
N LEU A 7 -23.86 -48.26 21.43
CA LEU A 7 -22.56 -48.15 20.73
C LEU A 7 -22.61 -46.92 19.81
N VAL A 8 -21.92 -45.84 20.18
CA VAL A 8 -21.73 -44.67 19.33
C VAL A 8 -20.53 -44.95 18.43
N LEU A 9 -20.77 -45.24 17.16
CA LEU A 9 -19.73 -45.29 16.14
C LEU A 9 -19.37 -43.82 15.74
N LEU A 10 -18.23 -43.35 16.21
CA LEU A 10 -17.59 -42.15 15.69
C LEU A 10 -16.91 -42.49 14.36
N TRP A 11 -17.52 -42.05 13.27
CA TRP A 11 -16.88 -42.02 11.97
C TRP A 11 -15.96 -40.79 11.94
N SER A 12 -14.65 -40.96 12.16
CA SER A 12 -13.65 -39.97 11.80
C SER A 12 -13.46 -39.99 10.29
N VAL A 13 -14.10 -39.08 9.60
CA VAL A 13 -13.77 -38.79 8.19
C VAL A 13 -12.45 -37.98 8.25
N SER A 14 -11.35 -38.68 8.04
CA SER A 14 -10.06 -38.05 7.76
C SER A 14 -10.14 -37.47 6.35
N LEU A 15 -10.46 -36.19 6.23
CA LEU A 15 -10.20 -35.41 5.02
C LEU A 15 -8.69 -35.19 4.96
N ALA A 16 -7.96 -36.19 4.43
CA ALA A 16 -6.64 -35.94 3.89
C ALA A 16 -6.81 -35.08 2.64
N GLY A 17 -6.91 -33.78 2.82
CA GLY A 17 -6.67 -32.83 1.78
C GLY A 17 -5.22 -33.00 1.36
N THR A 18 -4.98 -33.56 0.18
CA THR A 18 -3.68 -33.47 -0.47
C THR A 18 -3.40 -31.99 -0.63
N ALA A 19 -2.43 -31.47 0.14
CA ALA A 19 -1.88 -30.14 -0.12
C ALA A 19 -1.51 -30.14 -1.62
N ALA A 20 -2.13 -29.27 -2.41
CA ALA A 20 -1.77 -29.13 -3.80
C ALA A 20 -0.29 -28.79 -3.86
N GLN A 21 0.49 -29.56 -4.61
CA GLN A 21 1.91 -29.29 -4.79
C GLN A 21 2.05 -27.90 -5.41
N ALA A 22 2.92 -27.06 -4.85
CA ALA A 22 3.18 -25.73 -5.39
C ALA A 22 3.56 -25.82 -6.88
N PRO A 23 3.11 -24.88 -7.71
CA PRO A 23 3.36 -24.94 -9.16
C PRO A 23 4.87 -24.87 -9.44
N SER A 24 5.36 -25.73 -10.32
CA SER A 24 6.79 -25.77 -10.70
C SER A 24 7.21 -24.64 -11.65
N ARG A 25 6.25 -23.85 -12.12
CA ARG A 25 6.44 -22.70 -13.03
C ARG A 25 5.44 -21.60 -12.70
N PRO A 26 5.80 -20.32 -12.98
CA PRO A 26 4.85 -19.23 -12.86
C PRO A 26 3.71 -19.38 -13.90
N PRO A 27 2.52 -18.80 -13.67
CA PRO A 27 1.46 -18.71 -14.67
C PRO A 27 1.98 -18.16 -16.00
N ALA A 28 1.71 -18.86 -17.11
CA ALA A 28 2.29 -18.50 -18.40
C ALA A 28 1.52 -17.41 -19.16
N SER A 29 0.22 -17.27 -18.89
CA SER A 29 -0.63 -16.32 -19.61
C SER A 29 -0.20 -14.88 -19.32
N GLY A 30 0.12 -14.11 -20.38
CA GLY A 30 0.56 -12.72 -20.29
C GLY A 30 1.95 -12.52 -19.67
N LEU A 31 2.73 -13.57 -19.43
CA LEU A 31 4.10 -13.48 -18.98
C LEU A 31 5.00 -12.97 -20.11
N VAL A 32 5.51 -11.75 -19.98
CA VAL A 32 6.31 -11.08 -21.02
C VAL A 32 7.79 -10.92 -20.66
N LEU A 33 8.14 -11.14 -19.40
CA LEU A 33 9.54 -11.21 -18.94
C LEU A 33 9.64 -12.19 -17.78
N TRP A 34 10.61 -13.09 -17.86
CA TRP A 34 10.95 -14.00 -16.76
C TRP A 34 12.48 -14.13 -16.66
N LEU A 35 13.06 -13.42 -15.69
CA LEU A 35 14.47 -13.52 -15.35
C LEU A 35 14.61 -14.38 -14.09
N ASP A 36 15.31 -15.49 -14.20
CA ASP A 36 15.42 -16.53 -13.18
C ASP A 36 16.90 -16.78 -12.84
N ALA A 37 17.37 -16.30 -11.69
CA ALA A 37 18.75 -16.46 -11.27
C ALA A 37 19.11 -17.90 -10.85
N ALA A 38 18.12 -18.73 -10.51
CA ALA A 38 18.34 -20.14 -10.19
C ALA A 38 18.77 -20.95 -11.44
N ASP A 39 18.39 -20.50 -12.62
CA ASP A 39 18.72 -21.16 -13.88
C ASP A 39 19.99 -20.57 -14.49
N ALA A 40 21.14 -21.12 -14.09
CA ALA A 40 22.46 -20.66 -14.58
C ALA A 40 22.59 -20.72 -16.11
N SER A 41 21.83 -21.57 -16.81
CA SER A 41 21.85 -21.67 -18.28
C SER A 41 21.34 -20.40 -18.97
N THR A 42 20.60 -19.56 -18.25
CA THR A 42 20.08 -18.28 -18.76
C THR A 42 21.10 -17.14 -18.66
N MET A 43 22.17 -17.33 -17.92
CA MET A 43 23.19 -16.29 -17.69
C MET A 43 24.46 -16.54 -18.47
N THR A 44 25.03 -15.47 -19.02
CA THR A 44 26.39 -15.47 -19.52
C THR A 44 27.25 -14.73 -18.51
N VAL A 45 28.23 -15.41 -17.92
CA VAL A 45 29.13 -14.87 -16.90
C VAL A 45 30.55 -14.79 -17.40
N ASP A 46 31.32 -13.83 -16.91
CA ASP A 46 32.76 -13.73 -17.18
C ASP A 46 33.59 -14.50 -16.13
N ALA A 47 34.89 -14.44 -16.26
CA ALA A 47 35.84 -15.12 -15.36
C ALA A 47 35.84 -14.60 -13.91
N GLN A 48 35.15 -13.50 -13.61
CA GLN A 48 34.93 -12.92 -12.29
C GLN A 48 33.52 -13.09 -11.80
N ASP A 49 32.74 -14.01 -12.36
CA ASP A 49 31.33 -14.31 -12.06
C ASP A 49 30.38 -13.12 -12.34
N ARG A 50 30.81 -12.12 -13.13
CA ARG A 50 29.93 -11.00 -13.49
C ARG A 50 29.00 -11.42 -14.60
N VAL A 51 27.69 -11.24 -14.37
CA VAL A 51 26.64 -11.55 -15.33
C VAL A 51 26.61 -10.46 -16.40
N GLN A 52 27.00 -10.84 -17.61
CA GLN A 52 27.02 -9.96 -18.79
C GLN A 52 25.64 -9.91 -19.46
N TYR A 53 24.92 -11.04 -19.40
CA TYR A 53 23.66 -11.24 -20.08
C TYR A 53 22.77 -12.18 -19.28
N TRP A 54 21.50 -11.81 -19.14
CA TRP A 54 20.48 -12.58 -18.42
C TRP A 54 19.28 -12.80 -19.34
N ARG A 55 19.09 -14.05 -19.81
CA ARG A 55 18.07 -14.40 -20.79
C ARG A 55 16.69 -14.46 -20.17
N ASP A 56 15.73 -14.00 -20.94
CA ASP A 56 14.31 -14.08 -20.67
C ASP A 56 13.77 -15.50 -20.93
N LYS A 57 13.18 -16.12 -19.93
CA LYS A 57 12.54 -17.44 -20.00
C LYS A 57 11.08 -17.40 -20.41
N SER A 58 10.46 -16.20 -20.55
CA SER A 58 9.05 -16.09 -20.96
C SER A 58 8.77 -16.56 -22.38
N GLY A 59 9.81 -16.65 -23.19
CA GLY A 59 9.71 -16.94 -24.63
C GLY A 59 9.53 -15.70 -25.50
N GLN A 60 9.52 -14.49 -24.90
CA GLN A 60 9.33 -13.22 -25.62
C GLN A 60 10.67 -12.55 -26.00
N SER A 61 11.82 -13.16 -25.64
CA SER A 61 13.16 -12.65 -25.91
C SER A 61 13.39 -11.22 -25.42
N ASN A 62 12.88 -10.90 -24.25
CA ASN A 62 13.06 -9.62 -23.56
C ASN A 62 14.29 -9.67 -22.64
N ASP A 63 15.41 -10.08 -23.16
CA ASP A 63 16.65 -10.31 -22.43
C ASP A 63 17.21 -9.03 -21.79
N ALA A 64 17.97 -9.20 -20.69
CA ALA A 64 18.64 -8.12 -19.97
C ALA A 64 20.17 -8.17 -20.16
N THR A 65 20.78 -7.03 -20.43
CA THR A 65 22.23 -6.90 -20.63
C THR A 65 22.82 -6.00 -19.55
N ALA A 66 23.98 -6.36 -19.00
CA ALA A 66 24.68 -5.50 -18.05
C ALA A 66 24.97 -4.13 -18.67
N ASP A 67 24.70 -3.05 -17.96
CA ASP A 67 24.93 -1.69 -18.42
C ASP A 67 26.43 -1.30 -18.40
N ASP A 68 27.21 -2.00 -17.60
CA ASP A 68 28.66 -1.92 -17.54
C ASP A 68 29.25 -3.33 -17.34
N ALA A 69 29.90 -3.85 -18.36
CA ALA A 69 30.47 -5.19 -18.33
C ALA A 69 31.59 -5.35 -17.27
N ALA A 70 32.32 -4.28 -16.97
CA ALA A 70 33.39 -4.31 -15.98
C ALA A 70 32.92 -4.19 -14.53
N LEU A 71 31.72 -3.64 -14.33
CA LEU A 71 31.12 -3.41 -13.03
C LEU A 71 29.83 -4.22 -12.82
N GLY A 72 29.48 -5.12 -13.76
CA GLY A 72 28.25 -5.89 -13.77
C GLY A 72 27.96 -6.64 -12.48
N PRO A 73 26.67 -6.87 -12.18
CA PRO A 73 26.25 -7.68 -11.03
C PRO A 73 26.81 -9.09 -11.12
N LYS A 74 27.04 -9.75 -9.98
CA LYS A 74 27.67 -11.08 -9.93
C LYS A 74 26.63 -12.18 -9.70
N GLN A 75 26.85 -13.32 -10.37
CA GLN A 75 26.19 -14.56 -9.97
C GLN A 75 26.80 -15.06 -8.66
N VAL A 76 25.96 -15.39 -7.68
CA VAL A 76 26.36 -15.96 -6.40
C VAL A 76 25.61 -17.27 -6.20
N ALA A 77 26.34 -18.38 -6.23
CA ALA A 77 25.77 -19.71 -6.06
C ALA A 77 25.35 -19.98 -4.62
N ASN A 78 24.33 -20.82 -4.42
CA ASN A 78 23.85 -21.28 -3.11
C ASN A 78 23.51 -20.15 -2.12
N ALA A 79 23.11 -18.98 -2.62
CA ALA A 79 22.89 -17.79 -1.80
C ALA A 79 21.51 -17.74 -1.15
N LEU A 80 20.49 -18.32 -1.78
CA LEU A 80 19.12 -18.33 -1.26
C LEU A 80 18.47 -19.69 -1.55
N ASN A 81 18.05 -20.40 -0.50
CA ASN A 81 17.48 -21.76 -0.60
C ASN A 81 18.31 -22.72 -1.48
N GLY A 82 19.62 -22.67 -1.38
CA GLY A 82 20.51 -23.49 -2.22
C GLY A 82 20.55 -23.09 -3.69
N GLN A 83 19.82 -22.04 -4.08
CA GLN A 83 19.77 -21.53 -5.44
C GLN A 83 20.74 -20.34 -5.64
N SER A 84 21.08 -20.06 -6.89
CA SER A 84 21.88 -18.89 -7.26
C SER A 84 21.01 -17.63 -7.22
N VAL A 85 21.67 -16.50 -6.94
CA VAL A 85 21.08 -15.15 -7.05
C VAL A 85 22.01 -14.27 -7.89
N VAL A 86 21.50 -13.12 -8.33
CA VAL A 86 22.32 -12.05 -8.92
C VAL A 86 22.53 -10.98 -7.86
N ARG A 87 23.80 -10.75 -7.49
CA ARG A 87 24.23 -9.78 -6.49
C ARG A 87 24.65 -8.46 -7.11
N PHE A 88 24.01 -7.40 -6.69
CA PHE A 88 24.24 -6.01 -7.10
C PHE A 88 25.09 -5.29 -6.06
N SER A 89 26.06 -4.52 -6.53
CA SER A 89 26.99 -3.77 -5.67
C SER A 89 26.63 -2.29 -5.49
N GLY A 90 25.53 -1.82 -6.12
CA GLY A 90 25.12 -0.43 -6.09
C GLY A 90 25.77 0.47 -7.17
N VAL A 91 26.52 -0.11 -8.11
CA VAL A 91 27.22 0.67 -9.16
C VAL A 91 26.72 0.38 -10.57
N SER A 92 26.10 -0.76 -10.79
CA SER A 92 25.68 -1.25 -12.10
C SER A 92 24.44 -2.13 -11.98
N GLY A 93 23.72 -2.31 -13.07
CA GLY A 93 22.55 -3.17 -13.17
C GLY A 93 22.37 -3.70 -14.58
N PHE A 94 21.14 -4.09 -14.92
CA PHE A 94 20.81 -4.55 -16.26
C PHE A 94 19.88 -3.58 -16.97
N LEU A 95 20.00 -3.52 -18.28
CA LEU A 95 19.08 -2.82 -19.18
C LEU A 95 18.46 -3.80 -20.15
N GLY A 96 17.16 -3.66 -20.35
CA GLY A 96 16.40 -4.37 -21.37
C GLY A 96 15.69 -3.43 -22.32
N LYS A 97 15.27 -4.01 -23.44
CA LYS A 97 14.57 -3.26 -24.50
C LYS A 97 13.14 -2.88 -24.14
N ASN A 98 12.50 -2.12 -25.00
CA ASN A 98 11.08 -1.85 -24.94
C ASN A 98 10.29 -3.14 -25.15
N ILE A 99 9.43 -3.50 -24.19
CA ILE A 99 8.59 -4.71 -24.21
C ILE A 99 7.26 -4.41 -24.92
N ARG A 100 6.59 -3.33 -24.52
CA ARG A 100 5.28 -2.95 -25.06
C ARG A 100 5.11 -1.43 -25.09
N SER A 101 4.93 -0.87 -26.27
CA SER A 101 4.71 0.58 -26.44
C SER A 101 3.26 0.98 -26.16
N ALA A 102 2.29 0.11 -26.38
CA ALA A 102 0.89 0.37 -26.07
C ALA A 102 0.67 0.43 -24.55
N LYS A 103 -0.18 1.34 -24.12
CA LYS A 103 -0.65 1.39 -22.74
C LYS A 103 -1.51 0.16 -22.40
N GLY A 104 -1.46 -0.26 -21.17
CA GLY A 104 -2.23 -1.38 -20.66
C GLY A 104 -1.77 -1.76 -19.25
N PRO A 105 -2.39 -2.77 -18.65
CA PRO A 105 -2.02 -3.24 -17.32
C PRO A 105 -0.64 -3.91 -17.32
N VAL A 106 0.05 -3.81 -16.20
CA VAL A 106 1.35 -4.43 -15.93
C VAL A 106 1.36 -4.95 -14.51
N THR A 107 1.77 -6.20 -14.33
CA THR A 107 2.04 -6.78 -13.01
C THR A 107 3.49 -7.24 -12.96
N VAL A 108 4.25 -6.79 -11.97
CA VAL A 108 5.64 -7.18 -11.74
C VAL A 108 5.74 -7.89 -10.40
N PHE A 109 6.30 -9.11 -10.38
CA PHE A 109 6.76 -9.79 -9.17
C PHE A 109 8.28 -9.79 -9.16
N LEU A 110 8.86 -9.58 -8.00
CA LEU A 110 10.31 -9.57 -7.84
C LEU A 110 10.70 -10.18 -6.48
N VAL A 111 11.62 -11.14 -6.52
CA VAL A 111 12.22 -11.73 -5.31
C VAL A 111 13.57 -11.08 -5.08
N SER A 112 13.73 -10.47 -3.90
CA SER A 112 14.97 -9.80 -3.52
C SER A 112 15.35 -10.06 -2.06
N LEU A 113 16.64 -9.86 -1.79
CA LEU A 113 17.22 -9.87 -0.46
C LEU A 113 18.05 -8.60 -0.27
N ARG A 114 17.67 -7.78 0.70
CA ARG A 114 18.40 -6.57 1.08
C ARG A 114 19.61 -6.93 1.95
N PRO A 115 20.80 -6.29 1.78
CA PRO A 115 21.91 -6.49 2.69
C PRO A 115 21.63 -5.90 4.08
N ALA A 116 22.30 -6.46 5.10
CA ALA A 116 22.12 -6.10 6.51
C ALA A 116 22.77 -4.77 6.92
N GLU A 117 23.06 -3.87 5.98
CA GLU A 117 23.74 -2.61 6.27
C GLU A 117 22.75 -1.49 6.62
N ALA A 118 23.02 -0.79 7.72
CA ALA A 118 22.34 0.47 8.05
C ALA A 118 22.72 1.56 7.03
N ASN A 119 21.80 2.47 6.69
CA ASN A 119 21.98 3.61 5.77
C ASN A 119 21.99 3.26 4.26
N VAL A 120 21.11 2.41 3.82
CA VAL A 120 20.88 2.19 2.39
C VAL A 120 19.85 3.22 1.90
N ASP A 121 20.15 3.93 0.81
CA ASP A 121 19.21 4.84 0.17
C ASP A 121 17.87 4.11 -0.14
N PRO A 122 16.75 4.52 0.44
CA PRO A 122 15.45 3.87 0.26
C PRO A 122 14.93 3.99 -1.17
N TRP A 123 15.50 4.86 -1.98
CA TRP A 123 15.12 5.07 -3.38
C TRP A 123 15.80 4.13 -4.35
N GLN A 124 16.70 3.26 -3.91
CA GLN A 124 17.33 2.28 -4.78
C GLN A 124 16.29 1.46 -5.55
N ARG A 125 16.47 1.30 -6.85
CA ARG A 125 15.53 0.66 -7.77
C ARG A 125 15.89 -0.80 -7.99
N LEU A 126 14.96 -1.69 -7.61
CA LEU A 126 15.07 -3.11 -7.91
C LEU A 126 14.63 -3.41 -9.35
N PHE A 127 13.54 -2.78 -9.78
CA PHE A 127 13.04 -2.80 -11.15
C PHE A 127 12.52 -1.42 -11.52
N SER A 128 12.78 -0.97 -12.72
CA SER A 128 12.22 0.28 -13.23
C SER A 128 11.93 0.16 -14.72
N SER A 129 10.93 0.90 -15.19
CA SER A 129 10.62 1.01 -16.60
C SER A 129 10.21 2.45 -16.94
N ARG A 130 10.63 2.93 -18.11
CA ARG A 130 10.24 4.23 -18.61
C ARG A 130 9.76 4.09 -20.05
N PRO A 131 8.56 4.57 -20.39
CA PRO A 131 8.15 4.67 -21.78
C PRO A 131 9.10 5.59 -22.55
N GLN A 132 9.51 5.17 -23.72
CA GLN A 132 10.13 6.09 -24.69
C GLN A 132 9.03 6.98 -25.26
N ILE A 133 8.95 8.22 -24.80
CA ILE A 133 8.03 9.21 -25.32
C ILE A 133 8.86 10.29 -26.02
N ALA A 134 8.29 10.83 -27.10
CA ALA A 134 8.87 11.96 -27.83
C ALA A 134 9.23 13.12 -26.89
N LYS A 135 10.25 13.88 -27.25
CA LYS A 135 11.01 14.85 -26.46
C LYS A 135 10.27 15.84 -25.54
N ASN A 136 8.93 15.88 -25.51
CA ASN A 136 8.15 16.93 -24.83
C ASN A 136 7.08 16.45 -23.86
N ASP A 137 6.96 15.14 -23.54
CA ASP A 137 5.95 14.65 -22.59
C ASP A 137 6.56 14.34 -21.21
N ASN A 138 6.47 15.34 -20.32
CA ASN A 138 6.82 15.19 -18.89
C ASN A 138 5.76 14.41 -18.08
N VAL A 139 4.82 13.73 -18.71
CA VAL A 139 3.53 13.35 -18.08
C VAL A 139 3.37 11.86 -17.77
N LEU A 140 4.26 10.97 -18.22
CA LEU A 140 4.14 9.56 -17.84
C LEU A 140 5.17 9.18 -16.76
N PRO A 141 4.73 8.71 -15.60
CA PRO A 141 5.64 8.34 -14.53
C PRO A 141 6.49 7.13 -14.92
N ASN A 142 7.79 7.20 -14.61
CA ASN A 142 8.59 6.01 -14.45
C ASN A 142 7.92 5.16 -13.40
N PHE A 143 7.61 3.91 -13.67
CA PHE A 143 7.24 3.03 -12.58
C PHE A 143 8.46 2.26 -12.09
N ALA A 144 8.50 1.98 -10.80
CA ALA A 144 9.59 1.25 -10.20
C ALA A 144 9.17 0.52 -8.92
N ILE A 145 9.79 -0.62 -8.66
CA ILE A 145 9.88 -1.21 -7.33
C ILE A 145 11.16 -0.66 -6.69
N SER A 146 11.05 -0.02 -5.53
CA SER A 146 12.18 0.52 -4.78
C SER A 146 12.34 -0.18 -3.43
N LEU A 147 13.49 0.00 -2.78
CA LEU A 147 13.74 -0.54 -1.43
C LEU A 147 12.74 -0.09 -0.38
N ARG A 148 12.06 1.05 -0.57
CA ARG A 148 10.98 1.48 0.33
C ARG A 148 9.86 0.45 0.47
N GLN A 149 9.72 -0.44 -0.51
CA GLN A 149 8.69 -1.49 -0.55
C GLN A 149 9.20 -2.84 -0.04
N THR A 150 10.45 -2.93 0.43
CA THR A 150 11.03 -4.16 0.95
C THR A 150 11.34 -4.02 2.42
N THR A 151 10.74 -4.87 3.24
CA THR A 151 11.09 -4.95 4.66
C THR A 151 12.34 -5.79 4.86
N ALA A 152 13.24 -5.27 5.68
CA ALA A 152 14.42 -5.86 6.33
C ALA A 152 14.87 -7.29 5.96
N TYR A 153 16.15 -7.45 5.69
CA TYR A 153 17.08 -8.60 5.89
C TYR A 153 16.55 -10.04 5.62
N ALA A 154 15.32 -10.21 5.16
CA ALA A 154 14.74 -11.48 4.77
C ALA A 154 14.40 -11.48 3.28
N PRO A 155 14.43 -12.64 2.61
CA PRO A 155 13.93 -12.75 1.24
C PRO A 155 12.50 -12.24 1.14
N THR A 156 12.24 -11.34 0.21
CA THR A 156 10.95 -10.67 0.04
C THR A 156 10.45 -10.81 -1.38
N ILE A 157 9.16 -11.15 -1.53
CA ILE A 157 8.44 -11.05 -2.80
C ILE A 157 7.80 -9.65 -2.85
N SER A 158 8.27 -8.79 -3.74
CA SER A 158 7.65 -7.49 -4.02
C SER A 158 6.74 -7.59 -5.22
N VAL A 159 5.57 -6.96 -5.16
CA VAL A 159 4.62 -6.89 -6.28
C VAL A 159 4.28 -5.45 -6.60
N LEU A 160 4.26 -5.13 -7.89
CA LEU A 160 3.80 -3.85 -8.40
C LEU A 160 2.76 -4.13 -9.48
N GLU A 161 1.57 -3.58 -9.32
CA GLU A 161 0.53 -3.62 -10.35
C GLU A 161 0.22 -2.20 -10.80
N LEU A 162 0.19 -1.98 -12.11
CA LEU A 162 -0.08 -0.72 -12.74
C LEU A 162 -1.16 -0.88 -13.80
N PHE A 163 -1.86 0.23 -14.03
CA PHE A 163 -2.94 0.28 -15.00
C PHE A 163 -2.60 1.31 -16.08
N ASP A 164 -2.90 1.01 -17.32
CA ASP A 164 -2.77 1.95 -18.45
C ASP A 164 -1.36 2.56 -18.64
N VAL A 165 -0.31 1.73 -18.47
CA VAL A 165 1.08 2.12 -18.72
C VAL A 165 1.71 1.27 -19.83
N PRO A 166 2.62 1.81 -20.65
CA PRO A 166 3.47 1.00 -21.53
C PRO A 166 4.56 0.33 -20.69
N ILE A 167 5.07 -0.79 -21.17
CA ILE A 167 6.29 -1.42 -20.65
C ILE A 167 7.43 -1.00 -21.59
N GLY A 168 8.01 0.17 -21.32
CA GLY A 168 9.13 0.73 -22.09
C GLY A 168 10.42 -0.04 -21.91
N PRO A 169 11.57 0.53 -22.30
CA PRO A 169 12.85 0.04 -21.86
C PRO A 169 12.85 -0.12 -20.33
N TYR A 170 13.37 -1.23 -19.85
CA TYR A 170 13.38 -1.54 -18.43
C TYR A 170 14.81 -1.67 -17.90
N ALA A 171 14.94 -1.60 -16.58
CA ALA A 171 16.18 -1.85 -15.87
C ALA A 171 15.93 -2.72 -14.64
N VAL A 172 16.91 -3.56 -14.31
CA VAL A 172 16.92 -4.39 -13.09
C VAL A 172 18.12 -3.98 -12.25
N GLY A 173 17.87 -3.70 -10.96
CA GLY A 173 18.90 -3.27 -10.01
C GLY A 173 19.40 -1.84 -10.23
N ARG A 174 18.68 -1.03 -11.00
CA ARG A 174 19.02 0.39 -11.25
C ARG A 174 17.83 1.19 -11.76
N ASN A 175 18.00 2.52 -11.79
CA ASN A 175 17.07 3.38 -12.51
C ASN A 175 17.35 3.31 -14.02
N VAL A 176 16.29 3.17 -14.83
CA VAL A 176 16.40 3.13 -16.29
C VAL A 176 16.89 4.46 -16.90
N VAL A 177 16.77 5.57 -16.19
CA VAL A 177 17.05 6.94 -16.70
C VAL A 177 18.40 7.51 -16.27
N GLY A 178 19.11 6.88 -15.36
CA GLY A 178 20.34 7.46 -14.82
C GLY A 178 21.17 6.46 -14.05
N LYS A 179 22.30 6.93 -13.49
CA LYS A 179 23.19 6.11 -12.65
C LYS A 179 22.96 6.30 -11.15
N ALA A 180 21.98 7.12 -10.76
CA ALA A 180 21.55 7.25 -9.39
C ALA A 180 20.57 6.11 -9.01
N GLU A 181 20.40 5.85 -7.72
CA GLU A 181 19.43 4.88 -7.21
C GLU A 181 19.74 3.42 -7.61
N ASN A 182 21.00 3.08 -7.85
CA ASN A 182 21.40 1.71 -8.11
C ASN A 182 21.21 0.83 -6.87
N PHE A 183 20.69 -0.37 -7.07
CA PHE A 183 20.41 -1.32 -6.00
C PHE A 183 21.68 -1.99 -5.49
N ARG A 184 21.75 -2.17 -4.17
CA ARG A 184 22.72 -3.00 -3.49
C ARG A 184 21.99 -4.12 -2.76
N GLY A 185 22.27 -5.36 -3.13
CA GLY A 185 21.62 -6.55 -2.60
C GLY A 185 21.47 -7.63 -3.66
N ASP A 186 20.63 -8.61 -3.38
CA ASP A 186 20.43 -9.76 -4.25
C ASP A 186 19.05 -9.71 -4.91
N ILE A 187 18.98 -10.01 -6.20
CA ILE A 187 17.74 -10.28 -6.91
C ILE A 187 17.77 -11.73 -7.36
N ALA A 188 16.72 -12.45 -7.00
CA ALA A 188 16.60 -13.88 -7.27
C ALA A 188 15.74 -14.16 -8.51
N GLU A 189 14.62 -13.45 -8.67
CA GLU A 189 13.70 -13.66 -9.78
C GLU A 189 12.88 -12.41 -10.09
N VAL A 190 12.58 -12.20 -11.38
CA VAL A 190 11.72 -11.12 -11.87
C VAL A 190 10.69 -11.72 -12.84
N LEU A 191 9.41 -11.49 -12.59
CA LEU A 191 8.32 -11.83 -13.50
C LEU A 191 7.58 -10.54 -13.88
N VAL A 192 7.33 -10.33 -15.17
CA VAL A 192 6.50 -9.22 -15.66
C VAL A 192 5.39 -9.77 -16.52
N TYR A 193 4.18 -9.38 -16.20
CA TYR A 193 2.95 -9.70 -16.94
C TYR A 193 2.40 -8.45 -17.59
N ASP A 194 1.88 -8.57 -18.80
CA ASP A 194 1.25 -7.47 -19.56
C ASP A 194 -0.28 -7.42 -19.42
N ARG A 195 -0.80 -8.04 -18.39
CA ARG A 195 -2.21 -8.11 -18.02
C ARG A 195 -2.41 -8.08 -16.51
N PRO A 196 -3.62 -7.74 -16.01
CA PRO A 196 -4.00 -8.02 -14.64
C PRO A 196 -4.22 -9.52 -14.47
N PHE A 197 -4.09 -10.01 -13.25
CA PHE A 197 -4.55 -11.37 -12.93
C PHE A 197 -6.08 -11.42 -12.85
N ALA A 198 -6.67 -12.39 -13.50
CA ALA A 198 -8.13 -12.49 -13.61
C ALA A 198 -8.80 -12.81 -12.25
N SER A 199 -8.06 -13.40 -11.31
CA SER A 199 -8.56 -13.76 -9.98
C SER A 199 -7.46 -13.73 -8.93
N LEU A 200 -7.87 -13.66 -7.66
CA LEU A 200 -6.99 -13.84 -6.52
C LEU A 200 -6.27 -15.19 -6.57
N ALA A 201 -6.99 -16.26 -6.96
CA ALA A 201 -6.43 -17.60 -7.05
C ALA A 201 -5.31 -17.71 -8.09
N GLU A 202 -5.44 -17.08 -9.25
CA GLU A 202 -4.38 -17.10 -10.26
C GLU A 202 -3.14 -16.33 -9.79
N ARG A 203 -3.34 -15.20 -9.12
CA ARG A 203 -2.23 -14.45 -8.53
C ARG A 203 -1.57 -15.23 -7.41
N GLN A 204 -2.35 -15.94 -6.58
CA GLN A 204 -1.83 -16.80 -5.54
C GLN A 204 -0.89 -17.88 -6.11
N GLN A 205 -1.16 -18.42 -7.29
CA GLN A 205 -0.26 -19.39 -7.96
C GLN A 205 1.12 -18.79 -8.27
N ALA A 206 1.19 -17.52 -8.69
CA ALA A 206 2.47 -16.85 -8.90
C ALA A 206 3.25 -16.68 -7.59
N PHE A 207 2.54 -16.38 -6.52
CA PHE A 207 3.12 -16.29 -5.18
C PHE A 207 3.63 -17.63 -4.66
N GLU A 208 2.79 -18.64 -4.69
CA GLU A 208 3.13 -20.00 -4.22
C GLU A 208 4.33 -20.55 -4.97
N TYR A 209 4.39 -20.31 -6.28
CA TYR A 209 5.56 -20.64 -7.08
C TYR A 209 6.84 -19.97 -6.56
N LEU A 210 6.81 -18.65 -6.35
CA LEU A 210 7.97 -17.91 -5.88
C LEU A 210 8.32 -18.26 -4.42
N ALA A 211 7.32 -18.38 -3.55
CA ALA A 211 7.51 -18.71 -2.15
C ALA A 211 8.13 -20.10 -1.96
N ASP A 212 7.62 -21.09 -2.67
CA ASP A 212 8.11 -22.47 -2.62
C ASP A 212 9.56 -22.56 -3.15
N LYS A 213 9.78 -22.04 -4.36
CA LYS A 213 11.09 -22.08 -5.00
C LYS A 213 12.19 -21.42 -4.19
N TRP A 214 11.90 -20.28 -3.57
CA TRP A 214 12.87 -19.49 -2.84
C TRP A 214 12.83 -19.72 -1.33
N SER A 215 12.02 -20.68 -0.84
CA SER A 215 11.75 -20.97 0.57
C SER A 215 11.44 -19.72 1.37
N ILE A 216 10.64 -18.86 0.78
CA ILE A 216 10.15 -17.67 1.47
C ILE A 216 9.00 -18.13 2.34
N VAL A 217 9.25 -18.23 3.64
CA VAL A 217 8.19 -18.50 4.61
C VAL A 217 7.26 -17.31 4.61
N VAL A 218 6.07 -17.55 4.08
CA VAL A 218 4.99 -16.59 3.99
C VAL A 218 4.03 -16.91 5.15
N PRO A 219 4.15 -16.27 6.34
CA PRO A 219 3.15 -16.42 7.38
C PRO A 219 1.92 -15.61 6.98
N GLY A 220 0.81 -16.29 6.69
CA GLY A 220 -0.39 -15.61 6.18
C GLY A 220 -0.20 -15.06 4.76
N PRO A 221 -1.11 -14.23 4.23
CA PRO A 221 -0.91 -13.54 2.96
C PRO A 221 0.22 -12.52 3.10
N ALA A 222 1.44 -12.93 2.78
CA ALA A 222 2.68 -12.22 3.05
C ALA A 222 3.10 -11.31 1.90
N HIS A 223 2.18 -10.78 1.18
CA HIS A 223 2.49 -9.94 0.04
C HIS A 223 1.79 -8.61 0.13
N THR A 224 2.50 -7.58 -0.14
CA THR A 224 1.91 -6.28 -0.45
C THR A 224 1.33 -6.35 -1.85
N TRP A 225 0.02 -6.28 -1.93
CA TRP A 225 -0.71 -6.23 -3.19
C TRP A 225 -1.59 -5.00 -3.26
N THR A 226 -1.69 -4.43 -4.43
CA THR A 226 -2.62 -3.34 -4.71
C THR A 226 -3.39 -3.63 -6.00
N ARG A 227 -4.71 -3.45 -5.96
CA ARG A 227 -5.59 -3.64 -7.11
C ARG A 227 -5.22 -2.72 -8.25
N VAL A 228 -5.37 -3.23 -9.46
CA VAL A 228 -5.28 -2.47 -10.69
C VAL A 228 -6.64 -2.50 -11.39
N GLY A 229 -7.09 -1.34 -11.86
CA GLY A 229 -8.36 -1.21 -12.58
C GLY A 229 -9.60 -1.09 -11.70
N PRO A 230 -10.79 -1.24 -12.30
CA PRO A 230 -12.06 -1.00 -11.63
C PRO A 230 -12.35 -2.04 -10.55
N LEU A 231 -13.24 -1.70 -9.62
CA LEU A 231 -13.61 -2.58 -8.51
C LEU A 231 -14.35 -3.85 -8.96
N GLY A 232 -15.00 -3.83 -10.12
CA GLY A 232 -15.86 -4.92 -10.59
C GLY A 232 -17.24 -4.87 -9.95
N ALA A 233 -17.84 -6.04 -9.69
CA ALA A 233 -19.13 -6.12 -9.03
C ALA A 233 -19.00 -5.71 -7.56
N LEU A 234 -19.82 -4.76 -7.13
CA LEU A 234 -19.85 -4.30 -5.75
C LEU A 234 -20.73 -5.22 -4.89
N PRO A 235 -20.35 -5.49 -3.63
CA PRO A 235 -21.21 -6.19 -2.70
C PRO A 235 -22.45 -5.36 -2.39
N VAL A 236 -23.55 -6.03 -2.12
CA VAL A 236 -24.80 -5.38 -1.70
C VAL A 236 -24.84 -5.34 -0.17
N HIS A 237 -25.06 -4.16 0.39
CA HIS A 237 -25.19 -3.96 1.84
C HIS A 237 -26.53 -4.48 2.35
N THR A 238 -26.62 -5.77 2.64
CA THR A 238 -27.85 -6.44 3.11
C THR A 238 -28.03 -6.37 4.62
N ASN A 239 -26.95 -6.24 5.37
CA ASN A 239 -26.94 -6.09 6.83
C ASN A 239 -26.07 -4.89 7.26
N PRO A 240 -26.68 -3.77 7.72
CA PRO A 240 -25.94 -2.57 8.12
C PRO A 240 -25.10 -2.74 9.39
N ASN A 241 -25.25 -3.86 10.11
CA ASN A 241 -24.46 -4.20 11.29
C ASN A 241 -23.21 -5.03 10.96
N LEU A 242 -22.94 -5.28 9.70
CA LEU A 242 -21.74 -5.99 9.23
C LEU A 242 -20.90 -5.10 8.32
N PRO A 243 -19.59 -5.35 8.24
CA PRO A 243 -18.73 -4.70 7.22
C PRO A 243 -19.29 -4.93 5.82
N LEU A 244 -19.24 -3.89 4.98
CA LEU A 244 -19.70 -4.05 3.58
C LEU A 244 -18.93 -5.14 2.84
N SER A 245 -17.65 -5.33 3.17
CA SER A 245 -16.79 -6.36 2.56
C SER A 245 -17.11 -7.79 2.99
N ASP A 246 -17.85 -7.99 4.08
CA ASP A 246 -18.16 -9.32 4.64
C ASP A 246 -19.62 -9.43 5.12
N GLN A 247 -20.54 -9.38 4.19
CA GLN A 247 -21.99 -9.49 4.46
C GLN A 247 -22.43 -10.92 4.83
N ALA A 248 -21.53 -11.91 4.65
CA ALA A 248 -21.75 -13.29 5.12
C ALA A 248 -21.31 -13.48 6.59
N ASN A 249 -20.68 -12.48 7.19
CA ASN A 249 -20.12 -12.54 8.54
C ASN A 249 -19.10 -13.66 8.76
N ALA A 250 -18.28 -13.93 7.77
CA ALA A 250 -17.22 -14.95 7.87
C ALA A 250 -16.18 -14.59 8.96
N GLY A 251 -15.98 -13.29 9.21
CA GLY A 251 -15.11 -12.76 10.26
C GLY A 251 -15.73 -12.82 11.66
N GLN A 252 -17.00 -13.22 11.80
CA GLN A 252 -17.74 -13.24 13.06
C GLN A 252 -17.71 -11.88 13.78
N TRP A 253 -17.98 -10.84 13.01
CA TRP A 253 -17.87 -9.46 13.42
C TRP A 253 -18.92 -9.05 14.44
N THR A 254 -18.47 -8.34 15.47
CA THR A 254 -19.32 -7.69 16.48
C THR A 254 -19.03 -6.19 16.49
N LEU A 255 -20.05 -5.36 16.32
CA LEU A 255 -19.91 -3.90 16.28
C LEU A 255 -19.40 -3.36 17.63
N ASP A 256 -18.30 -2.60 17.60
CA ASP A 256 -17.78 -1.85 18.72
C ASP A 256 -18.46 -0.46 18.78
N THR A 257 -19.45 -0.34 19.64
CA THR A 257 -20.21 0.90 19.79
C THR A 257 -19.41 2.04 20.42
N ASN A 258 -18.29 1.76 21.09
CA ASN A 258 -17.45 2.80 21.69
C ASN A 258 -16.59 3.52 20.64
N LEU A 259 -16.24 2.82 19.57
CA LEU A 259 -15.43 3.34 18.47
C LEU A 259 -16.26 3.71 17.23
N SER A 260 -17.58 3.44 17.25
CA SER A 260 -18.47 3.70 16.12
C SER A 260 -19.33 4.94 16.35
N ASP A 261 -19.62 5.67 15.28
CA ASP A 261 -20.51 6.84 15.31
C ASP A 261 -21.18 7.04 13.94
N ASP A 262 -22.50 7.21 13.94
CA ASP A 262 -23.29 7.52 12.73
C ASP A 262 -23.49 9.03 12.54
N PHE A 263 -22.89 9.88 13.38
CA PHE A 263 -22.96 11.35 13.35
C PHE A 263 -24.38 11.93 13.19
N ASN A 264 -25.38 11.23 13.68
CA ASN A 264 -26.80 11.62 13.60
C ASN A 264 -27.21 12.73 14.61
N GLY A 265 -26.29 13.16 15.47
CA GLY A 265 -26.47 14.24 16.41
C GLY A 265 -26.47 15.63 15.79
N THR A 266 -26.50 16.65 16.62
CA THR A 266 -26.31 18.06 16.23
C THR A 266 -24.95 18.61 16.62
N THR A 267 -24.21 17.87 17.43
CA THR A 267 -22.86 18.21 17.92
C THR A 267 -22.01 16.94 17.97
N LEU A 268 -20.70 17.10 17.88
CA LEU A 268 -19.78 16.01 18.10
C LEU A 268 -19.86 15.57 19.57
N ASP A 269 -19.94 14.26 19.82
CA ASP A 269 -19.98 13.71 21.19
C ASP A 269 -18.60 13.91 21.87
N PRO A 270 -18.51 14.79 22.90
CA PRO A 270 -17.24 15.10 23.55
C PRO A 270 -16.71 13.95 24.43
N VAL A 271 -17.51 12.91 24.70
CA VAL A 271 -17.05 11.71 25.42
C VAL A 271 -16.29 10.79 24.46
N ARG A 272 -16.70 10.76 23.20
CA ARG A 272 -16.09 9.93 22.16
C ARG A 272 -14.98 10.64 21.40
N TRP A 273 -15.21 11.92 21.06
CA TRP A 273 -14.37 12.68 20.14
C TRP A 273 -13.66 13.85 20.81
N HIS A 274 -12.43 14.03 20.43
CA HIS A 274 -11.63 15.20 20.71
C HIS A 274 -11.36 15.96 19.42
N VAL A 275 -11.59 17.26 19.43
CA VAL A 275 -11.21 18.17 18.34
C VAL A 275 -9.93 18.91 18.73
N ASN A 276 -8.88 18.80 17.95
CA ASN A 276 -7.62 19.47 18.24
C ASN A 276 -7.81 20.98 18.36
N ASN A 277 -7.25 21.53 19.44
CA ASN A 277 -7.30 22.95 19.76
C ASN A 277 -5.89 23.54 19.87
N ALA A 278 -5.55 24.39 18.92
CA ALA A 278 -4.27 25.12 18.91
C ALA A 278 -4.04 25.96 20.18
N GLU A 279 -5.09 26.46 20.83
CA GLU A 279 -4.99 27.16 22.10
C GLU A 279 -4.61 26.23 23.27
N GLY A 280 -4.92 24.93 23.16
CA GLY A 280 -4.59 23.89 24.13
C GLY A 280 -3.17 23.34 24.02
N ASN A 281 -2.27 23.95 23.24
CA ASN A 281 -0.90 23.47 22.96
C ASN A 281 -0.84 22.09 22.29
N GLU A 282 -1.84 21.76 21.51
CA GLU A 282 -1.90 20.52 20.74
C GLU A 282 -1.26 20.68 19.34
N SER A 283 -1.35 19.65 18.51
CA SER A 283 -0.92 19.75 17.12
C SER A 283 -1.61 20.94 16.44
N LEU A 284 -0.80 21.82 15.87
CA LEU A 284 -1.29 23.04 15.24
C LEU A 284 -1.75 22.81 13.78
N GLY A 285 -1.54 21.63 13.23
CA GLY A 285 -1.78 21.33 11.82
C GLY A 285 -0.54 21.52 10.96
N ARG A 286 -0.71 21.32 9.67
CA ARG A 286 0.35 21.46 8.65
C ARG A 286 0.30 22.85 8.01
N LYS A 287 1.42 23.58 8.15
CA LYS A 287 1.52 24.93 7.59
C LYS A 287 1.24 24.94 6.09
N PRO A 288 0.50 25.92 5.61
CA PRO A 288 0.06 27.15 6.29
C PRO A 288 -1.31 27.05 6.99
N ALA A 289 -2.00 25.88 6.99
CA ALA A 289 -3.32 25.74 7.59
C ALA A 289 -3.25 25.40 9.08
N LEU A 290 -4.00 26.16 9.89
CA LEU A 290 -4.09 26.00 11.35
C LEU A 290 -5.28 25.10 11.70
N PHE A 291 -5.10 24.13 12.60
CA PHE A 291 -6.23 23.40 13.18
C PHE A 291 -7.01 24.25 14.17
N LYS A 292 -8.35 24.29 13.97
CA LYS A 292 -9.29 25.04 14.81
C LYS A 292 -10.55 24.21 15.06
N PRO A 293 -11.05 24.18 16.32
CA PRO A 293 -12.25 23.40 16.65
C PRO A 293 -13.50 23.81 15.85
N ASP A 294 -13.68 25.06 15.52
CA ASP A 294 -14.81 25.59 14.77
C ASP A 294 -14.82 25.23 13.27
N ASN A 295 -13.77 24.51 12.81
CA ASN A 295 -13.76 23.89 11.48
C ASN A 295 -14.32 22.45 11.48
N ALA A 296 -14.64 21.88 12.65
CA ALA A 296 -15.32 20.58 12.77
C ALA A 296 -16.75 20.76 13.29
N SER A 297 -17.72 20.11 12.68
CA SER A 297 -19.12 20.16 13.10
C SER A 297 -19.86 18.90 12.69
N VAL A 298 -20.93 18.56 13.46
CA VAL A 298 -21.91 17.56 13.04
C VAL A 298 -23.13 18.27 12.50
N LYS A 299 -23.45 18.02 11.23
CA LYS A 299 -24.57 18.63 10.53
C LYS A 299 -25.04 17.75 9.38
N ASN A 300 -26.38 17.66 9.21
CA ASN A 300 -27.01 16.87 8.15
C ASN A 300 -26.61 15.38 8.18
N GLY A 301 -26.43 14.80 9.39
CA GLY A 301 -26.03 13.41 9.56
C GLY A 301 -24.58 13.13 9.20
N ASN A 302 -23.70 14.14 9.19
CA ASN A 302 -22.28 13.96 8.87
C ASN A 302 -21.40 14.72 9.86
N LEU A 303 -20.23 14.16 10.16
CA LEU A 303 -19.09 14.94 10.59
C LEU A 303 -18.56 15.71 9.38
N ASN A 304 -18.44 17.01 9.50
CA ASN A 304 -17.92 17.91 8.47
C ASN A 304 -16.65 18.59 8.97
N ILE A 305 -15.55 18.41 8.24
CA ILE A 305 -14.28 19.11 8.44
C ILE A 305 -14.12 20.11 7.29
N VAL A 306 -14.08 21.39 7.63
CA VAL A 306 -14.05 22.48 6.67
C VAL A 306 -12.65 23.06 6.54
N PHE A 307 -12.09 23.03 5.34
CA PHE A 307 -10.92 23.81 5.00
C PHE A 307 -11.36 25.18 4.47
N ARG A 308 -10.91 26.26 5.07
CA ARG A 308 -11.33 27.61 4.69
C ARG A 308 -10.20 28.62 4.75
N LYS A 309 -10.37 29.69 3.98
CA LYS A 309 -9.54 30.89 4.07
C LYS A 309 -10.09 31.79 5.17
N GLU A 310 -9.23 32.21 6.09
CA GLU A 310 -9.58 33.18 7.14
C GLU A 310 -8.34 33.89 7.70
N THR A 311 -8.53 35.06 8.32
CA THR A 311 -7.45 35.76 9.02
C THR A 311 -7.12 35.05 10.31
N LEU A 312 -5.87 34.62 10.47
CA LEU A 312 -5.39 33.96 11.67
C LEU A 312 -4.84 34.94 12.71
N PRO A 313 -4.91 34.60 14.01
CA PRO A 313 -4.27 35.38 15.07
C PRO A 313 -2.78 35.53 14.84
N GLN A 314 -2.24 36.74 15.10
CA GLN A 314 -0.85 37.10 14.82
C GLN A 314 0.19 36.15 15.45
N LYS A 315 -0.15 35.53 16.61
CA LYS A 315 0.74 34.55 17.24
C LYS A 315 0.99 33.33 16.37
N TYR A 316 0.00 32.86 15.61
CA TYR A 316 0.14 31.73 14.69
C TYR A 316 0.79 32.14 13.36
N VAL A 317 0.51 33.38 12.90
CA VAL A 317 1.18 33.93 11.70
C VAL A 317 2.70 33.97 11.91
N LYS A 318 3.18 34.36 13.10
CA LYS A 318 4.60 34.32 13.46
C LYS A 318 5.21 32.91 13.44
N LEU A 319 4.39 31.87 13.60
CA LEU A 319 4.82 30.48 13.53
C LEU A 319 4.78 29.91 12.09
N GLY A 320 4.30 30.71 11.12
CA GLY A 320 4.25 30.35 9.70
C GLY A 320 2.90 29.80 9.22
N PHE A 321 1.85 29.86 10.06
CA PHE A 321 0.47 29.61 9.63
C PHE A 321 -0.08 30.88 8.97
N LYS A 322 -0.75 30.76 7.82
CA LYS A 322 -1.23 31.92 7.06
C LYS A 322 -2.54 31.61 6.38
N ASP A 323 -3.52 32.47 6.61
CA ASP A 323 -4.75 32.63 5.81
C ASP A 323 -5.63 31.39 5.66
N TYR A 324 -5.27 30.24 6.25
CA TYR A 324 -6.04 29.01 6.14
C TYR A 324 -6.21 28.31 7.48
N SER A 325 -7.37 27.69 7.64
CA SER A 325 -7.65 26.83 8.78
C SER A 325 -8.39 25.56 8.35
N SER A 326 -8.28 24.54 9.18
CA SER A 326 -8.95 23.27 9.05
C SER A 326 -9.16 22.63 10.43
N ALA A 327 -9.44 21.33 10.52
CA ALA A 327 -9.56 20.66 11.81
C ALA A 327 -8.97 19.22 11.74
N MET A 328 -8.64 18.71 12.94
CA MET A 328 -8.38 17.32 13.22
C MET A 328 -9.34 16.86 14.33
N VAL A 329 -9.99 15.74 14.11
CA VAL A 329 -10.92 15.08 15.04
C VAL A 329 -10.41 13.68 15.32
N ARG A 330 -10.31 13.29 16.59
CA ARG A 330 -9.77 11.98 16.99
C ARG A 330 -10.58 11.36 18.12
N THR A 331 -10.60 10.04 18.23
CA THR A 331 -11.25 9.35 19.34
C THR A 331 -10.44 9.49 20.63
N HIS A 332 -11.13 9.50 21.79
CA HIS A 332 -10.48 9.30 23.10
C HIS A 332 -10.07 7.84 23.27
N SER A 333 -10.96 6.93 22.90
CA SER A 333 -10.70 5.49 22.94
C SER A 333 -9.77 5.06 21.82
N ARG A 334 -9.12 3.91 22.02
CA ARG A 334 -8.21 3.27 21.06
C ARG A 334 -8.69 1.88 20.74
N GLY A 335 -8.60 1.49 19.47
CA GLY A 335 -8.85 0.13 19.02
C GLY A 335 -7.54 -0.60 18.72
N LEU A 336 -7.52 -1.90 18.92
CA LEU A 336 -6.46 -2.79 18.49
C LEU A 336 -7.09 -3.90 17.66
N PHE A 337 -6.62 -4.07 16.43
CA PHE A 337 -7.18 -4.99 15.45
C PHE A 337 -8.66 -4.72 15.14
N GLY A 338 -9.27 -5.53 14.28
CA GLY A 338 -10.67 -5.39 13.88
C GLY A 338 -10.85 -4.80 12.49
N TYR A 339 -12.10 -4.56 12.13
CA TYR A 339 -12.45 -3.95 10.85
C TYR A 339 -12.95 -2.51 11.09
N TYR A 340 -12.35 -1.56 10.40
CA TYR A 340 -12.68 -0.13 10.46
C TYR A 340 -13.28 0.29 9.15
N GLU A 341 -14.42 0.98 9.17
CA GLU A 341 -15.12 1.41 7.97
C GLU A 341 -15.66 2.82 8.14
N ALA A 342 -15.44 3.69 7.17
CA ALA A 342 -16.08 4.98 7.11
C ALA A 342 -16.74 5.20 5.75
N ARG A 343 -17.96 5.73 5.74
CA ARG A 343 -18.57 6.26 4.54
C ARG A 343 -18.27 7.76 4.48
N ALA A 344 -17.47 8.15 3.49
CA ALA A 344 -16.93 9.50 3.43
C ALA A 344 -16.90 10.07 2.02
N LYS A 345 -16.94 11.39 1.94
CA LYS A 345 -16.76 12.18 0.72
C LYS A 345 -15.61 13.16 0.94
N PRO A 346 -14.45 12.96 0.26
CA PRO A 346 -13.36 13.91 0.29
C PRO A 346 -13.78 15.30 -0.17
N MET A 347 -13.07 16.32 0.29
CA MET A 347 -13.32 17.71 -0.16
C MET A 347 -12.89 17.91 -1.60
N ASP A 348 -13.62 18.75 -2.35
CA ASP A 348 -13.30 19.12 -3.73
C ASP A 348 -12.36 20.32 -3.79
N SER A 349 -11.16 20.15 -3.22
CA SER A 349 -10.07 21.11 -3.23
C SER A 349 -8.72 20.39 -3.06
N ALA A 350 -7.61 21.15 -3.08
CA ALA A 350 -6.28 20.62 -2.78
C ALA A 350 -5.97 20.50 -1.28
N GLY A 351 -6.94 20.77 -0.40
CA GLY A 351 -6.88 20.32 1.00
C GLY A 351 -6.95 18.79 1.06
N SER A 352 -6.19 18.18 1.97
CA SER A 352 -6.29 16.73 2.15
C SER A 352 -7.62 16.36 2.82
N SER A 353 -8.06 15.14 2.57
CA SER A 353 -9.06 14.47 3.39
C SER A 353 -8.44 13.17 3.84
N ALA A 354 -8.32 12.96 5.14
CA ALA A 354 -7.63 11.81 5.70
C ALA A 354 -8.49 11.06 6.73
N PHE A 355 -8.43 9.73 6.64
CA PHE A 355 -8.93 8.77 7.63
C PHE A 355 -7.79 7.84 7.98
N TRP A 356 -7.33 7.89 9.20
CA TRP A 356 -6.15 7.19 9.63
C TRP A 356 -6.19 6.76 11.10
N LEU A 357 -5.28 5.89 11.46
CA LEU A 357 -5.11 5.39 12.83
C LEU A 357 -3.76 5.85 13.37
N ALA A 358 -3.75 6.43 14.57
CA ALA A 358 -2.56 6.99 15.19
C ALA A 358 -2.25 6.36 16.54
N TRP A 359 -1.00 5.97 16.75
CA TRP A 359 -0.44 5.79 18.06
C TRP A 359 0.24 7.09 18.51
N THR A 360 -0.36 7.80 19.46
CA THR A 360 0.14 9.08 20.02
C THR A 360 0.73 8.91 21.41
N GLY A 361 1.16 7.72 21.79
CA GLY A 361 1.77 7.44 23.07
C GLY A 361 3.30 7.44 22.97
N MET A 362 3.95 7.83 24.08
CA MET A 362 5.39 8.01 24.25
C MET A 362 6.32 7.16 23.39
N ALA A 363 7.35 7.79 22.92
CA ALA A 363 8.73 7.41 22.51
C ALA A 363 9.04 6.03 21.88
N ASP A 364 8.24 5.00 22.10
CA ASP A 364 8.74 3.65 21.92
C ASP A 364 8.29 2.94 20.64
N ASN A 365 7.22 3.37 19.98
CA ASN A 365 6.79 2.89 18.66
C ASN A 365 5.74 3.84 18.07
N ALA A 366 6.17 4.90 17.44
CA ALA A 366 5.25 5.81 16.73
C ALA A 366 4.75 5.11 15.45
N THR A 367 3.56 4.53 15.52
CA THR A 367 2.91 3.84 14.42
C THR A 367 1.71 4.61 13.90
N GLU A 368 1.48 4.56 12.59
CA GLU A 368 0.41 5.23 11.89
C GLU A 368 -0.07 4.35 10.75
N ILE A 369 -1.38 4.27 10.54
CA ILE A 369 -1.95 3.57 9.39
C ILE A 369 -2.91 4.53 8.71
N ASP A 370 -2.57 4.93 7.48
CA ASP A 370 -3.42 5.76 6.66
C ASP A 370 -4.38 4.86 5.88
N ILE A 371 -5.65 4.84 6.33
CA ILE A 371 -6.70 4.15 5.60
C ILE A 371 -6.88 4.88 4.28
N PHE A 372 -6.89 6.22 4.30
CA PHE A 372 -6.68 7.02 3.10
C PHE A 372 -6.13 8.43 3.39
N GLU A 373 -5.39 8.97 2.40
CA GLU A 373 -5.08 10.38 2.23
C GLU A 373 -5.43 10.78 0.79
N ILE A 374 -6.43 11.64 0.63
CA ILE A 374 -7.00 12.00 -0.67
C ILE A 374 -6.98 13.51 -0.87
N GLY A 375 -6.47 13.97 -2.03
CA GLY A 375 -6.68 15.30 -2.57
C GLY A 375 -7.79 15.26 -3.62
N GLY A 376 -8.88 16.00 -3.42
CA GLY A 376 -10.05 15.90 -4.31
C GLY A 376 -9.97 16.74 -5.59
N LYS A 377 -9.23 17.86 -5.53
CA LYS A 377 -8.92 18.72 -6.71
C LYS A 377 -7.49 19.25 -6.52
N THR A 378 -6.56 18.61 -7.17
CA THR A 378 -5.14 18.81 -6.95
C THR A 378 -4.48 19.56 -8.11
N LYS A 379 -3.19 19.89 -7.96
CA LYS A 379 -2.36 20.48 -9.02
C LYS A 379 -2.25 19.62 -10.29
N ASN A 380 -2.60 18.34 -10.19
CA ASN A 380 -2.58 17.38 -11.29
C ASN A 380 -3.83 16.51 -11.22
N ALA A 381 -4.76 16.69 -12.15
CA ALA A 381 -6.05 16.00 -12.18
C ALA A 381 -5.96 14.45 -12.12
N ALA A 382 -4.81 13.85 -12.45
CA ALA A 382 -4.61 12.43 -12.25
C ALA A 382 -4.62 12.05 -10.76
N LEU A 383 -4.11 12.92 -9.87
CA LEU A 383 -4.05 12.67 -8.43
C LEU A 383 -5.45 12.71 -7.78
N ASP A 384 -6.45 13.36 -8.41
CA ASP A 384 -7.85 13.45 -7.91
C ASP A 384 -8.54 12.08 -7.86
N ARG A 385 -7.90 11.06 -8.46
CA ARG A 385 -8.35 9.67 -8.51
C ARG A 385 -7.51 8.74 -7.66
N PHE A 386 -6.52 9.27 -6.95
CA PHE A 386 -5.58 8.47 -6.17
C PHE A 386 -6.12 8.21 -4.76
N TYR A 387 -6.46 6.96 -4.52
CA TYR A 387 -6.71 6.46 -3.18
C TYR A 387 -5.36 6.02 -2.60
N ASN A 388 -4.75 6.91 -1.81
CA ASN A 388 -3.44 6.65 -1.21
C ASN A 388 -3.62 5.97 0.15
N MET A 389 -2.91 4.88 0.34
CA MET A 389 -2.91 4.04 1.54
C MET A 389 -1.48 3.91 2.04
N ASN A 390 -1.27 3.99 3.34
CA ASN A 390 0.07 3.85 3.89
C ASN A 390 0.04 3.18 5.28
N ALA A 391 1.20 2.70 5.71
CA ALA A 391 1.43 2.26 7.07
C ALA A 391 2.85 2.69 7.46
N HIS A 392 2.96 3.53 8.49
CA HIS A 392 4.20 4.15 8.94
C HIS A 392 4.65 3.62 10.29
N LEU A 393 5.89 3.20 10.38
CA LEU A 393 6.63 3.09 11.63
C LEU A 393 7.65 4.23 11.66
N TRP A 394 7.35 5.27 12.45
CA TRP A 394 8.17 6.49 12.51
C TRP A 394 9.43 6.32 13.35
N ALA A 395 9.35 5.55 14.44
CA ALA A 395 10.48 5.24 15.29
C ALA A 395 10.21 4.01 16.15
N THR A 396 11.28 3.34 16.59
CA THR A 396 11.26 2.31 17.64
C THR A 396 12.29 2.66 18.71
N PRO A 397 12.27 2.04 19.90
CA PRO A 397 13.31 2.26 20.92
C PRO A 397 14.74 1.96 20.42
N GLN A 398 14.86 1.09 19.42
CA GLN A 398 16.13 0.62 18.88
C GLN A 398 16.53 1.32 17.58
N SER A 399 15.61 2.08 16.95
CA SER A 399 15.86 2.71 15.65
C SER A 399 15.01 3.96 15.45
N THR A 400 15.61 5.01 14.91
CA THR A 400 14.92 6.20 14.40
C THR A 400 14.61 6.08 12.91
N GLU A 401 14.82 4.92 12.30
CA GLU A 401 14.52 4.68 10.88
C GLU A 401 13.01 4.71 10.64
N HIS A 402 12.58 5.59 9.75
CA HIS A 402 11.20 5.65 9.29
C HIS A 402 10.96 4.57 8.24
N ILE A 403 10.07 3.65 8.55
CA ILE A 403 9.59 2.62 7.61
C ILE A 403 8.21 3.05 7.11
N ALA A 404 8.02 3.04 5.81
CA ALA A 404 6.72 3.29 5.17
C ALA A 404 6.38 2.17 4.20
N ASP A 405 5.20 1.60 4.35
CA ASP A 405 4.60 0.64 3.41
C ASP A 405 3.38 1.29 2.76
N GLY A 406 3.63 2.06 1.69
CA GLY A 406 2.64 2.85 0.99
C GLY A 406 2.28 2.31 -0.38
N SER A 407 1.02 2.51 -0.80
CA SER A 407 0.54 2.20 -2.14
C SER A 407 -0.65 3.06 -2.54
N THR A 408 -0.98 3.05 -3.84
CA THR A 408 -2.08 3.84 -4.39
C THR A 408 -2.93 2.97 -5.31
N TRP A 409 -4.25 2.94 -5.08
CA TRP A 409 -5.20 2.48 -6.07
C TRP A 409 -5.70 3.65 -6.89
N VAL A 410 -5.72 3.51 -8.21
CA VAL A 410 -6.23 4.56 -9.12
C VAL A 410 -7.69 4.29 -9.43
N SER A 411 -8.55 5.15 -8.90
CA SER A 411 -10.00 5.09 -9.12
C SER A 411 -10.35 5.44 -10.58
N PRO A 412 -11.35 4.78 -11.19
CA PRO A 412 -11.87 5.19 -12.49
C PRO A 412 -12.68 6.51 -12.46
N TRP A 413 -12.98 7.04 -11.27
CA TRP A 413 -13.70 8.31 -11.04
C TRP A 413 -12.90 9.21 -10.09
N ARG A 414 -13.29 10.48 -9.99
CA ARG A 414 -12.75 11.40 -8.98
C ARG A 414 -13.35 11.03 -7.60
N LEU A 415 -12.49 10.89 -6.60
CA LEU A 415 -12.93 10.47 -5.26
C LEU A 415 -13.78 11.52 -4.54
N ALA A 416 -13.65 12.80 -4.89
CA ALA A 416 -14.45 13.88 -4.33
C ALA A 416 -15.86 14.03 -4.95
N ASP A 417 -16.21 13.26 -5.99
CA ASP A 417 -17.50 13.43 -6.68
C ASP A 417 -18.66 12.87 -5.83
N SER A 418 -18.45 11.81 -5.05
CA SER A 418 -19.50 11.14 -4.26
C SER A 418 -18.99 10.56 -2.95
N PHE A 419 -19.91 10.10 -2.12
CA PHE A 419 -19.58 9.28 -0.96
C PHE A 419 -19.21 7.87 -1.40
N HIS A 420 -18.12 7.37 -0.84
CA HIS A 420 -17.68 5.99 -0.96
C HIS A 420 -17.47 5.37 0.42
N ILE A 421 -17.46 4.04 0.50
CA ILE A 421 -17.21 3.31 1.74
C ILE A 421 -15.75 2.83 1.70
N TYR A 422 -14.97 3.31 2.65
CA TYR A 422 -13.56 2.99 2.83
C TYR A 422 -13.41 2.08 4.03
N GLY A 423 -12.92 0.86 3.79
CA GLY A 423 -12.75 -0.16 4.80
C GLY A 423 -11.29 -0.52 5.03
N PHE A 424 -11.00 -0.93 6.26
CA PHE A 424 -9.68 -1.40 6.66
C PHE A 424 -9.80 -2.59 7.62
N ASP A 425 -9.33 -3.76 7.21
CA ASP A 425 -9.25 -4.97 8.04
C ASP A 425 -7.84 -5.08 8.63
N TRP A 426 -7.74 -4.81 9.92
CA TRP A 426 -6.50 -4.87 10.68
C TRP A 426 -6.44 -6.15 11.49
N GLN A 427 -5.59 -7.08 11.07
CA GLN A 427 -5.39 -8.35 11.74
C GLN A 427 -3.94 -8.46 12.26
N PRO A 428 -3.67 -9.39 13.20
CA PRO A 428 -2.31 -9.61 13.70
C PRO A 428 -1.27 -9.93 12.62
N ASP A 429 -1.68 -10.55 11.52
CA ASP A 429 -0.80 -10.98 10.44
C ASP A 429 -0.94 -10.16 9.15
N THR A 430 -2.05 -9.44 8.99
CA THR A 430 -2.43 -8.84 7.70
C THR A 430 -3.12 -7.50 7.88
N LEU A 431 -2.86 -6.60 6.94
CA LEU A 431 -3.52 -5.31 6.75
C LEU A 431 -4.23 -5.32 5.40
N ARG A 432 -5.53 -5.02 5.36
CA ARG A 432 -6.31 -5.01 4.11
C ARG A 432 -7.13 -3.73 3.97
N TRP A 433 -7.05 -3.09 2.82
CA TRP A 433 -7.81 -1.89 2.48
C TRP A 433 -8.88 -2.20 1.46
N TYR A 434 -10.05 -1.58 1.65
CA TYR A 434 -11.23 -1.80 0.82
C TYR A 434 -11.82 -0.48 0.35
N VAL A 435 -12.38 -0.47 -0.85
CA VAL A 435 -13.23 0.62 -1.37
C VAL A 435 -14.54 0.00 -1.82
N ASP A 436 -15.67 0.54 -1.34
CA ASP A 436 -17.03 0.05 -1.60
C ASP A 436 -17.15 -1.49 -1.38
N GLY A 437 -16.51 -1.98 -0.31
CA GLY A 437 -16.49 -3.38 0.08
C GLY A 437 -15.58 -4.29 -0.74
N VAL A 438 -14.88 -3.75 -1.74
CA VAL A 438 -13.95 -4.52 -2.59
C VAL A 438 -12.52 -4.32 -2.12
N LEU A 439 -11.78 -5.41 -1.94
CA LEU A 439 -10.37 -5.39 -1.56
C LEU A 439 -9.54 -4.66 -2.63
N VAL A 440 -8.80 -3.64 -2.22
CA VAL A 440 -7.91 -2.87 -3.11
C VAL A 440 -6.44 -2.99 -2.73
N ARG A 441 -6.12 -3.34 -1.49
CA ARG A 441 -4.75 -3.58 -1.05
C ARG A 441 -4.71 -4.61 0.07
N GLU A 442 -3.66 -5.43 0.07
CA GLU A 442 -3.29 -6.32 1.16
C GLU A 442 -1.79 -6.19 1.44
N SER A 443 -1.42 -6.15 2.70
CA SER A 443 -0.04 -6.09 3.17
C SER A 443 0.14 -6.93 4.42
N LYS A 444 1.37 -7.38 4.68
CA LYS A 444 1.71 -8.07 5.94
C LYS A 444 1.70 -7.08 7.09
N ASN A 445 1.09 -7.47 8.22
CA ASN A 445 1.30 -6.76 9.48
C ASN A 445 2.61 -7.21 10.12
N SER A 446 3.61 -6.33 10.14
CA SER A 446 4.93 -6.61 10.75
C SER A 446 5.23 -5.73 11.96
N HIS A 447 4.44 -4.65 12.18
CA HIS A 447 4.78 -3.61 13.15
C HIS A 447 3.60 -3.03 13.92
N PHE A 448 2.36 -3.28 13.47
CA PHE A 448 1.17 -2.58 13.93
C PHE A 448 0.42 -3.44 14.96
N PHE A 449 0.90 -3.41 16.22
CA PHE A 449 0.41 -4.24 17.33
C PHE A 449 0.01 -3.44 18.56
N PHE A 450 -0.13 -2.11 18.45
CA PHE A 450 -0.49 -1.22 19.54
C PHE A 450 -1.84 -0.59 19.30
N PRO A 451 -2.66 -0.38 20.35
CA PRO A 451 -3.96 0.27 20.20
C PRO A 451 -3.82 1.68 19.65
N MET A 452 -4.60 2.04 18.62
CA MET A 452 -4.57 3.33 17.93
C MET A 452 -5.88 4.09 18.06
N GLN A 453 -5.79 5.42 18.02
CA GLN A 453 -6.94 6.31 17.90
C GLN A 453 -7.37 6.40 16.44
N ILE A 454 -8.68 6.54 16.22
CA ILE A 454 -9.25 6.93 14.92
C ILE A 454 -9.07 8.43 14.76
N VAL A 455 -8.59 8.86 13.60
CA VAL A 455 -8.38 10.26 13.27
C VAL A 455 -8.99 10.59 11.91
N PHE A 456 -9.69 11.72 11.87
CA PHE A 456 -10.12 12.39 10.64
C PHE A 456 -9.54 13.80 10.64
N ASP A 457 -8.91 14.19 9.54
CA ASP A 457 -8.42 15.54 9.40
C ASP A 457 -8.38 16.05 7.95
N SER A 458 -8.02 17.32 7.82
CA SER A 458 -7.64 17.94 6.57
C SER A 458 -6.44 18.84 6.77
N GLU A 459 -5.41 18.66 5.96
CA GLU A 459 -4.16 19.39 6.02
C GLU A 459 -3.81 20.08 4.70
N ALA A 460 -2.91 21.06 4.77
CA ALA A 460 -2.30 21.70 3.59
C ALA A 460 -1.08 20.90 3.11
N MET A 461 -1.29 19.95 2.22
CA MET A 461 -0.21 19.11 1.66
C MET A 461 0.31 19.66 0.32
N TRP A 462 0.79 20.90 0.32
CA TRP A 462 1.12 21.64 -0.90
C TRP A 462 2.18 21.01 -1.80
N GLN A 463 3.17 20.35 -1.21
CA GLN A 463 4.19 19.64 -2.00
C GLN A 463 3.57 18.46 -2.78
N TRP A 464 2.56 17.84 -2.20
CA TRP A 464 1.92 16.64 -2.75
C TRP A 464 0.71 17.02 -3.62
N PHE A 465 -0.33 17.59 -3.04
CA PHE A 465 -1.58 17.90 -3.75
C PHE A 465 -1.58 19.25 -4.47
N GLY A 466 -0.69 20.15 -4.10
CA GLY A 466 -0.61 21.51 -4.63
C GLY A 466 -1.22 22.55 -3.70
N VAL A 467 -1.04 23.82 -4.08
CA VAL A 467 -1.61 24.96 -3.34
C VAL A 467 -3.13 24.96 -3.55
N VAL A 468 -3.86 25.13 -2.46
CA VAL A 468 -5.32 25.24 -2.52
C VAL A 468 -5.69 26.52 -3.28
N ASP A 469 -6.59 26.42 -4.27
CA ASP A 469 -7.18 27.59 -4.91
C ASP A 469 -8.23 28.21 -4.00
N ASP A 470 -8.13 29.49 -3.75
CA ASP A 470 -9.10 30.23 -2.92
C ASP A 470 -10.53 30.17 -3.47
N ALA A 471 -10.68 30.00 -4.80
CA ALA A 471 -11.98 29.83 -5.45
C ALA A 471 -12.68 28.51 -5.10
N ASP A 472 -11.93 27.52 -4.61
CA ASP A 472 -12.46 26.23 -4.17
C ASP A 472 -12.87 26.25 -2.69
N LEU A 473 -12.68 27.36 -1.98
CA LEU A 473 -12.92 27.47 -0.55
C LEU A 473 -14.22 28.27 -0.21
N PRO A 474 -14.93 27.92 0.86
CA PRO A 474 -14.64 26.81 1.78
C PRO A 474 -14.96 25.46 1.16
N SER A 475 -14.11 24.47 1.42
CA SER A 475 -14.28 23.09 0.98
C SER A 475 -14.48 22.15 2.17
N THR A 476 -15.28 21.09 2.00
CA THR A 476 -15.69 20.24 3.11
C THR A 476 -15.37 18.78 2.87
N PHE A 477 -14.67 18.16 3.79
CA PHE A 477 -14.56 16.73 3.96
C PHE A 477 -15.72 16.25 4.84
N SER A 478 -16.59 15.36 4.33
CA SER A 478 -17.77 14.87 5.02
C SER A 478 -17.68 13.38 5.31
N VAL A 479 -17.95 12.98 6.55
CA VAL A 479 -18.00 11.58 7.00
C VAL A 479 -19.41 11.30 7.51
N ASP A 480 -20.12 10.38 6.83
CA ASP A 480 -21.48 9.97 7.15
C ASP A 480 -21.52 9.08 8.40
N TYR A 481 -20.62 8.10 8.45
CA TYR A 481 -20.40 7.28 9.63
C TYR A 481 -18.97 6.78 9.70
N VAL A 482 -18.57 6.37 10.91
CA VAL A 482 -17.47 5.45 11.14
C VAL A 482 -17.97 4.27 11.96
N LYS A 483 -17.66 3.05 11.53
CA LYS A 483 -18.02 1.82 12.22
C LYS A 483 -16.80 0.96 12.41
N VAL A 484 -16.70 0.36 13.59
CA VAL A 484 -15.61 -0.54 13.95
C VAL A 484 -16.20 -1.86 14.45
N TRP A 485 -15.65 -2.95 13.98
CA TRP A 485 -16.05 -4.28 14.42
C TRP A 485 -14.84 -5.05 14.95
N GLN A 486 -15.09 -5.83 15.99
CA GLN A 486 -14.16 -6.81 16.52
C GLN A 486 -14.51 -8.18 15.93
N GLY A 487 -13.52 -8.89 15.42
CA GLY A 487 -13.65 -10.26 14.91
C GLY A 487 -13.24 -11.28 15.96
N SER A 488 -13.76 -12.49 15.85
CA SER A 488 -13.38 -13.62 16.72
C SER A 488 -12.24 -14.47 16.13
N ARG A 489 -11.39 -13.89 15.24
CA ARG A 489 -10.26 -14.60 14.62
C ARG A 489 -9.06 -14.65 15.53
#